data_9c8b32a5f7c4559113c79c0be5aabbac
#
_entry.id   9c8b32a5f7c4559113c79c0be5aabbac
#
_cell.length_a   1.000
_cell.length_b   1.000
_cell.length_c   1.000
_cell.angle_alpha   90.00
_cell.angle_beta   90.00
_cell.angle_gamma   90.00
#
_symmetry.space_group_name_H-M   'P 1'
#
loop_
_entity.id
_entity.type
_entity.pdbx_description
1 polymer ?
#
loop_
_entity_poly.entity_id
_entity_poly.type
_entity_poly.pdbx_seq_one_letter_code
_entity_poly.pdbx_strand_id
1 'polypeptide(L)' 'MKRSRFKQEQLIAILKEHEGGLPTAEVCRKHGIGHASFYKYKSKFGGDE' A
#
# COMPACT_ATOMS: atom_id res chain seq x y z
N MET A 1 15.85 13.41 2.74
CA MET A 1 14.83 14.01 2.51
C MET A 1 13.90 13.38 1.64
N LYS A 2 14.18 12.60 0.98
CA LYS A 2 13.38 11.94 0.19
C LYS A 2 12.74 10.77 0.75
N ARG A 3 13.17 10.13 1.70
CA ARG A 3 12.63 8.98 2.24
C ARG A 3 11.25 9.20 2.74
N SER A 4 10.88 10.25 3.23
CA SER A 4 9.60 10.46 3.76
C SER A 4 8.55 10.38 2.73
N ARG A 5 8.78 10.94 1.57
CA ARG A 5 7.84 10.91 0.59
C ARG A 5 7.64 9.58 0.04
N PHE A 6 8.56 8.76 0.06
CA PHE A 6 8.45 7.43 -0.40
C PHE A 6 7.25 6.77 0.23
N LYS A 7 7.03 6.96 1.48
CA LYS A 7 5.98 6.37 2.14
C LYS A 7 4.63 6.75 1.60
N GLN A 8 4.28 7.98 1.56
CA GLN A 8 3.00 8.38 1.13
C GLN A 8 2.72 8.03 -0.31
N GLU A 9 3.54 8.38 -1.21
CA GLU A 9 3.31 8.06 -2.59
C GLU A 9 3.28 6.58 -2.83
N GLN A 10 4.16 5.84 -2.17
CA GLN A 10 4.21 4.42 -2.33
C GLN A 10 2.91 3.79 -1.83
N LEU A 11 2.40 4.23 -0.71
CA LEU A 11 1.19 3.67 -0.16
C LEU A 11 0.01 3.90 -1.07
N ILE A 12 -0.08 5.06 -1.62
CA ILE A 12 -1.19 5.37 -2.50
C ILE A 12 -1.12 4.48 -3.73
N ALA A 13 0.07 4.31 -4.29
CA ALA A 13 0.23 3.49 -5.46
C ALA A 13 -0.14 2.04 -5.15
N ILE A 14 0.29 1.55 -4.00
CA ILE A 14 0.00 0.20 -3.59
C ILE A 14 -1.50 -0.02 -3.48
N LEU A 15 -2.19 0.89 -2.85
CA LEU A 15 -3.62 0.75 -2.68
C LEU A 15 -4.35 0.85 -4.02
N LYS A 16 -3.89 1.70 -4.88
CA LYS A 16 -4.50 1.82 -6.16
C LYS A 16 -4.36 0.56 -6.98
N GLU A 17 -3.21 -0.07 -6.93
CA GLU A 17 -2.99 -1.29 -7.66
C GLU A 17 -3.92 -2.38 -7.13
N HIS A 18 -4.09 -2.42 -5.83
CA HIS A 18 -4.95 -3.41 -5.23
C HIS A 18 -6.40 -3.17 -5.67
N GLU A 19 -6.80 -1.94 -5.74
CA GLU A 19 -8.13 -1.63 -6.16
C GLU A 19 -8.30 -1.96 -7.63
N GLY A 20 -7.26 -1.89 -8.40
CA GLY A 20 -7.31 -2.18 -9.80
C GLY A 20 -7.47 -3.65 -10.10
N GLY A 21 -7.37 -4.49 -9.10
CA GLY A 21 -7.53 -5.91 -9.32
C GLY A 21 -6.38 -6.79 -8.85
N LEU A 22 -5.30 -6.21 -8.44
CA LEU A 22 -4.19 -7.01 -8.00
C LEU A 22 -4.46 -7.55 -6.61
N PRO A 23 -4.20 -8.84 -6.37
CA PRO A 23 -4.45 -9.42 -5.05
C PRO A 23 -3.44 -8.88 -4.06
N THR A 24 -3.80 -8.93 -2.81
CA THR A 24 -2.93 -8.46 -1.74
C THR A 24 -1.55 -9.08 -1.81
N ALA A 25 -1.50 -10.36 -2.01
CA ALA A 25 -0.23 -11.04 -2.05
C ALA A 25 0.66 -10.49 -3.16
N GLU A 26 0.09 -10.23 -4.31
CA GLU A 26 0.85 -9.72 -5.42
C GLU A 26 1.35 -8.32 -5.14
N VAL A 27 0.50 -7.48 -4.60
CA VAL A 27 0.88 -6.12 -4.28
C VAL A 27 1.98 -6.10 -3.25
N CYS A 28 1.85 -6.90 -2.22
CA CYS A 28 2.85 -6.93 -1.17
C CYS A 28 4.18 -7.41 -1.71
N ARG A 29 4.14 -8.44 -2.56
CA ARG A 29 5.36 -8.96 -3.10
C ARG A 29 5.99 -7.95 -4.05
N LYS A 30 5.20 -7.33 -4.90
CA LYS A 30 5.72 -6.39 -5.84
C LYS A 30 6.40 -5.21 -5.15
N HIS A 31 5.82 -4.71 -4.10
CA HIS A 31 6.37 -3.57 -3.40
C HIS A 31 7.25 -3.94 -2.20
N GLY A 32 7.39 -5.19 -1.94
CA GLY A 32 8.25 -5.61 -0.84
C GLY A 32 7.74 -5.23 0.55
N ILE A 33 6.46 -5.32 0.77
CA ILE A 33 5.95 -5.02 2.10
C ILE A 33 5.23 -6.23 2.66
N GLY A 34 5.03 -6.24 3.94
CA GLY A 34 4.37 -7.36 4.58
C GLY A 34 2.87 -7.18 4.55
N HIS A 35 2.14 -8.27 4.71
CA HIS A 35 0.69 -8.20 4.73
C HIS A 35 0.21 -7.33 5.88
N ALA A 36 0.85 -7.42 7.01
CA ALA A 36 0.44 -6.64 8.16
C ALA A 36 0.56 -5.14 7.84
N SER A 37 1.65 -4.77 7.20
CA SER A 37 1.85 -3.38 6.86
C SER A 37 0.83 -2.94 5.84
N PHE A 38 0.54 -3.80 4.87
CA PHE A 38 -0.42 -3.48 3.84
C PHE A 38 -1.78 -3.20 4.45
N TYR A 39 -2.22 -4.06 5.34
CA TYR A 39 -3.51 -3.87 5.97
C TYR A 39 -3.54 -2.60 6.81
N LYS A 40 -2.45 -2.30 7.44
CA LYS A 40 -2.38 -1.11 8.25
C LYS A 40 -2.55 0.11 7.35
N TYR A 41 -1.88 0.14 6.20
CA TYR A 41 -1.99 1.26 5.29
C TYR A 41 -3.39 1.34 4.70
N LYS A 42 -3.94 0.19 4.34
CA LYS A 42 -5.24 0.16 3.77
C LYS A 42 -6.27 0.73 4.73
N SER A 43 -6.15 0.37 5.97
CA SER A 43 -7.08 0.85 6.97
C SER A 43 -6.92 2.35 7.15
N LYS A 44 -5.68 2.82 7.14
CA LYS A 44 -5.44 4.20 7.32
C LYS A 44 -5.89 5.06 6.16
N PHE A 45 -5.63 4.66 4.96
CA PHE A 45 -6.01 5.45 3.83
C PHE A 45 -7.30 5.06 3.16
N GLY A 46 -7.66 3.87 3.22
CA GLY A 46 -8.85 3.42 2.53
C GLY A 46 -10.03 3.21 3.38
N GLY A 47 -9.84 2.69 4.51
CA GLY A 47 -10.95 2.36 5.33
C GLY A 47 -11.45 3.46 6.15
N ASP A 48 -10.71 4.41 6.36
CA ASP A 48 -11.11 5.40 7.17
C ASP A 48 -12.05 6.27 6.64
N GLU A 49 -12.40 6.54 6.17
CA GLU A 49 -13.23 7.32 5.68
C GLU A 49 -13.98 7.49 5.94
#